data_6c2291c6f286529f718889876dd1cdcd
#
_entry.id   6c2291c6f286529f718889876dd1cdcd
#
_cell.length_a   1.000
_cell.length_b   1.000
_cell.length_c   1.000
_cell.angle_alpha   90.00
_cell.angle_beta   90.00
_cell.angle_gamma   90.00
#
_symmetry.space_group_name_H-M   'P 1'
#
loop_
_entity.id
_entity.type
_entity.pdbx_description
1 polymer ?
#
loop_
_entity_poly.entity_id
_entity_poly.type
_entity_poly.pdbx_seq_one_letter_code
_entity_poly.pdbx_strand_id
1 'polypeptide(L)'
;PEKVDIKFEDLKKACASGGASTLVSVTELKPAAGEHASIAPAKFVEDSKNSTKPVFAFETRFIDGKAARVVLIDSKQSQLNRAEAAIMQDIRANAQPLANIPRIEVSYDAGNVYGGDEEGTLSFTDLELPHRFADGHIRFGTIEGVLATEHESYRALRNATPADLSAILSTTPASALFGAWDAHRKVRQL
;
A
#
# COMPACT_ATOMS: atom_id res chain seq x y z
N PRO A 1 0.93 -1.16 28.50
CA PRO A 1 1.65 -2.18 27.77
C PRO A 1 3.12 -1.79 27.66
N GLU A 2 3.98 -2.75 27.97
CA GLU A 2 5.42 -2.62 27.89
C GLU A 2 5.80 -2.42 26.41
N LYS A 3 6.59 -1.37 26.11
CA LYS A 3 7.12 -1.19 24.75
C LYS A 3 8.16 -2.27 24.51
N VAL A 4 7.92 -3.13 23.55
CA VAL A 4 8.88 -4.12 23.11
C VAL A 4 9.51 -3.62 21.80
N ASP A 5 10.81 -3.38 21.83
CA ASP A 5 11.56 -3.05 20.62
C ASP A 5 11.81 -4.34 19.81
N ILE A 6 11.17 -4.45 18.67
CA ILE A 6 11.36 -5.58 17.75
C ILE A 6 12.71 -5.42 17.05
N LYS A 7 13.61 -6.38 17.23
CA LYS A 7 14.91 -6.43 16.56
C LYS A 7 14.81 -7.23 15.26
N PHE A 8 15.71 -6.98 14.34
CA PHE A 8 15.78 -7.74 13.08
C PHE A 8 15.88 -9.26 13.29
N GLU A 9 16.62 -9.70 14.30
CA GLU A 9 16.75 -11.12 14.63
C GLU A 9 15.42 -11.74 15.11
N ASP A 10 14.55 -10.95 15.74
CA ASP A 10 13.21 -11.42 16.15
C ASP A 10 12.32 -11.62 14.93
N LEU A 11 12.41 -10.72 13.93
CA LEU A 11 11.72 -10.87 12.66
C LEU A 11 12.23 -12.10 11.89
N LYS A 12 13.54 -12.33 11.84
CA LYS A 12 14.12 -13.52 11.21
C LYS A 12 13.61 -14.82 11.85
N LYS A 13 13.57 -14.88 13.18
CA LYS A 13 13.01 -16.04 13.91
C LYS A 13 11.52 -16.23 13.61
N ALA A 14 10.76 -15.12 13.56
CA ALA A 14 9.35 -15.17 13.23
C ALA A 14 9.08 -15.73 11.83
N CYS A 15 9.95 -15.44 10.86
CA CYS A 15 9.87 -15.95 9.49
C CYS A 15 10.38 -17.39 9.30
N ALA A 16 10.95 -18.01 10.33
CA ALA A 16 11.41 -19.40 10.24
C ALA A 16 10.23 -20.40 10.14
N SER A 17 10.49 -21.59 9.64
CA SER A 17 9.47 -22.65 9.56
C SER A 17 8.88 -22.93 10.96
N GLY A 18 7.56 -22.92 11.06
CA GLY A 18 6.84 -23.01 12.34
C GLY A 18 6.83 -21.75 13.18
N GLY A 19 7.34 -20.63 12.65
CA GLY A 19 7.33 -19.32 13.28
C GLY A 19 5.98 -18.60 13.21
N ALA A 20 5.99 -17.29 13.40
CA ALA A 20 4.79 -16.47 13.38
C ALA A 20 4.21 -16.34 11.96
N SER A 21 2.89 -16.39 11.84
CA SER A 21 2.17 -16.19 10.57
C SER A 21 1.81 -14.73 10.31
N THR A 22 1.82 -13.88 11.33
CA THR A 22 1.42 -12.47 11.24
C THR A 22 2.20 -11.61 12.21
N LEU A 23 2.40 -10.36 11.83
CA LEU A 23 2.82 -9.28 12.72
C LEU A 23 1.59 -8.42 13.04
N VAL A 24 1.26 -8.28 14.32
CA VAL A 24 0.12 -7.50 14.78
C VAL A 24 0.62 -6.30 15.58
N SER A 25 0.16 -5.11 15.19
CA SER A 25 0.35 -3.89 15.97
C SER A 25 -1.01 -3.36 16.39
N VAL A 26 -1.18 -3.14 17.69
CA VAL A 26 -2.41 -2.55 18.24
C VAL A 26 -2.03 -1.22 18.89
N THR A 27 -2.63 -0.15 18.39
CA THR A 27 -2.41 1.21 18.91
C THR A 27 -3.73 1.80 19.37
N GLU A 28 -3.82 2.16 20.63
CA GLU A 28 -4.95 2.91 21.15
C GLU A 28 -4.81 4.38 20.79
N LEU A 29 -5.84 4.94 20.15
CA LEU A 29 -5.86 6.31 19.68
C LEU A 29 -6.89 7.12 20.47
N LYS A 30 -6.60 8.41 20.63
CA LYS A 30 -7.52 9.40 21.21
C LYS A 30 -7.79 10.51 20.20
N PRO A 31 -8.97 11.18 20.26
CA PRO A 31 -9.24 12.33 19.42
C PRO A 31 -8.20 13.43 19.66
N ALA A 32 -7.65 14.01 18.60
CA ALA A 32 -6.66 15.10 18.71
C ALA A 32 -7.20 16.34 19.44
N ALA A 33 -8.50 16.59 19.33
CA ALA A 33 -9.18 17.71 20.02
C ALA A 33 -9.56 17.41 21.47
N GLY A 34 -9.13 16.27 22.03
CA GLY A 34 -9.40 15.86 23.42
C GLY A 34 -10.48 14.78 23.53
N GLU A 35 -10.57 14.16 24.70
CA GLU A 35 -11.47 13.00 24.94
C GLU A 35 -12.96 13.30 24.76
N HIS A 36 -13.34 14.57 24.86
CA HIS A 36 -14.72 15.02 24.64
C HIS A 36 -15.10 15.18 23.17
N ALA A 37 -14.12 15.12 22.26
CA ALA A 37 -14.38 15.37 20.84
C ALA A 37 -15.07 14.18 20.18
N SER A 38 -16.07 14.48 19.37
CA SER A 38 -16.75 13.47 18.55
C SER A 38 -15.88 13.04 17.38
N ILE A 39 -15.88 11.74 17.10
CA ILE A 39 -15.23 11.16 15.91
C ILE A 39 -16.32 10.74 14.93
N ALA A 40 -16.24 11.24 13.69
CA ALA A 40 -17.14 10.81 12.63
C ALA A 40 -16.65 9.49 12.02
N PRO A 41 -17.45 8.40 12.06
CA PRO A 41 -17.08 7.16 11.40
C PRO A 41 -17.05 7.31 9.88
N ALA A 42 -16.28 6.46 9.21
CA ALA A 42 -16.29 6.35 7.75
C ALA A 42 -17.70 5.98 7.26
N LYS A 43 -18.16 6.67 6.21
CA LYS A 43 -19.45 6.41 5.55
C LYS A 43 -19.21 5.65 4.27
N PHE A 44 -20.00 4.61 4.07
CA PHE A 44 -20.02 3.80 2.85
C PHE A 44 -21.35 3.98 2.15
N VAL A 45 -21.40 3.71 0.86
CA VAL A 45 -22.65 3.63 0.10
C VAL A 45 -23.13 2.20 0.18
N GLU A 46 -24.40 2.02 0.55
CA GLU A 46 -25.03 0.70 0.52
C GLU A 46 -25.12 0.22 -0.93
N ASP A 47 -24.57 -0.95 -1.21
CA ASP A 47 -24.56 -1.56 -2.55
C ASP A 47 -25.94 -2.19 -2.85
N SER A 48 -26.97 -1.36 -2.83
CA SER A 48 -28.30 -1.75 -3.32
C SER A 48 -28.62 -0.89 -4.54
N LYS A 49 -29.12 -1.52 -5.58
CA LYS A 49 -29.47 -0.87 -6.87
C LYS A 49 -30.37 0.36 -6.75
N ASN A 50 -30.93 0.64 -5.58
CA ASN A 50 -31.87 1.72 -5.32
C ASN A 50 -31.58 2.54 -4.04
N SER A 51 -30.49 2.34 -3.33
CA SER A 51 -30.19 3.09 -2.12
C SER A 51 -28.90 3.88 -2.26
N THR A 52 -28.99 5.20 -2.14
CA THR A 52 -27.85 6.13 -2.04
C THR A 52 -27.61 6.56 -0.59
N LYS A 53 -28.23 5.88 0.39
CA LYS A 53 -28.08 6.25 1.80
C LYS A 53 -26.69 5.85 2.32
N PRO A 54 -25.99 6.77 2.97
CA PRO A 54 -24.74 6.44 3.62
C PRO A 54 -24.99 5.50 4.81
N VAL A 55 -24.19 4.46 4.92
CA VAL A 55 -24.21 3.50 6.02
C VAL A 55 -22.87 3.46 6.72
N PHE A 56 -22.87 3.15 8.02
CA PHE A 56 -21.67 2.90 8.79
C PHE A 56 -21.36 1.41 8.81
N ALA A 57 -20.08 1.05 8.72
CA ALA A 57 -19.64 -0.33 8.83
C ALA A 57 -19.50 -0.71 10.32
N PHE A 58 -20.29 -1.67 10.76
CA PHE A 58 -20.20 -2.25 12.09
C PHE A 58 -19.57 -3.63 12.02
N GLU A 59 -18.69 -3.92 12.96
CA GLU A 59 -18.05 -5.23 13.12
C GLU A 59 -18.26 -5.76 14.54
N THR A 60 -18.16 -7.07 14.70
CA THR A 60 -18.02 -7.68 16.02
C THR A 60 -16.55 -8.01 16.23
N ARG A 61 -15.96 -7.48 17.28
CA ARG A 61 -14.59 -7.77 17.70
C ARG A 61 -14.60 -8.37 19.10
N PHE A 62 -13.56 -9.12 19.41
CA PHE A 62 -13.36 -9.65 20.75
C PHE A 62 -12.32 -8.80 21.46
N ILE A 63 -12.74 -8.14 22.54
CA ILE A 63 -11.90 -7.35 23.43
C ILE A 63 -11.89 -8.07 24.77
N ASP A 64 -10.73 -8.46 25.24
CA ASP A 64 -10.55 -9.26 26.47
C ASP A 64 -11.45 -10.50 26.51
N GLY A 65 -11.57 -11.19 25.37
CA GLY A 65 -12.39 -12.40 25.23
C GLY A 65 -13.91 -12.16 25.17
N LYS A 66 -14.39 -10.90 25.22
CA LYS A 66 -15.79 -10.55 25.15
C LYS A 66 -16.13 -9.95 23.79
N ALA A 67 -17.26 -10.38 23.22
CA ALA A 67 -17.75 -9.81 21.97
C ALA A 67 -18.18 -8.35 22.20
N ALA A 68 -17.66 -7.45 21.40
CA ALA A 68 -18.01 -6.03 21.38
C ALA A 68 -18.40 -5.61 19.97
N ARG A 69 -19.50 -4.87 19.83
CA ARG A 69 -19.87 -4.24 18.58
C ARG A 69 -19.10 -2.94 18.42
N VAL A 70 -18.32 -2.84 17.35
CA VAL A 70 -17.50 -1.66 17.03
C VAL A 70 -17.91 -1.07 15.69
N VAL A 71 -17.65 0.23 15.51
CA VAL A 71 -17.85 0.92 14.22
C VAL A 71 -16.50 1.22 13.60
N LEU A 72 -16.38 1.02 12.31
CA LEU A 72 -15.17 1.33 11.56
C LEU A 72 -15.02 2.85 11.42
N ILE A 73 -13.96 3.42 11.98
CA ILE A 73 -13.67 4.86 11.88
C ILE A 73 -12.95 5.16 10.58
N ASP A 74 -12.00 4.30 10.19
CA ASP A 74 -11.24 4.45 8.95
C ASP A 74 -11.06 3.09 8.27
N SER A 75 -11.01 3.08 6.94
CA SER A 75 -10.91 1.84 6.18
C SER A 75 -9.47 1.31 6.13
N LYS A 76 -9.32 0.00 5.88
CA LYS A 76 -8.01 -0.63 5.66
C LYS A 76 -7.24 0.05 4.51
N GLN A 77 -7.94 0.36 3.43
CA GLN A 77 -7.37 1.03 2.26
C GLN A 77 -6.85 2.43 2.61
N SER A 78 -7.64 3.21 3.37
CA SER A 78 -7.23 4.54 3.81
C SER A 78 -6.02 4.48 4.75
N GLN A 79 -5.99 3.52 5.67
CA GLN A 79 -4.83 3.32 6.56
C GLN A 79 -3.58 2.89 5.78
N LEU A 80 -3.75 2.03 4.76
CA LEU A 80 -2.66 1.63 3.89
C LEU A 80 -2.08 2.83 3.14
N ASN A 81 -2.92 3.65 2.52
CA ASN A 81 -2.50 4.86 1.82
C ASN A 81 -1.73 5.82 2.74
N ARG A 82 -2.11 5.93 4.02
CA ARG A 82 -1.38 6.75 5.01
C ARG A 82 0.00 6.17 5.32
N ALA A 83 0.10 4.84 5.44
CA ALA A 83 1.39 4.17 5.67
C ALA A 83 2.33 4.37 4.47
N GLU A 84 1.83 4.20 3.26
CA GLU A 84 2.58 4.43 2.02
C GLU A 84 3.01 5.90 1.89
N ALA A 85 2.11 6.85 2.17
CA ALA A 85 2.44 8.27 2.14
C ALA A 85 3.52 8.64 3.17
N ALA A 86 3.49 8.04 4.37
CA ALA A 86 4.52 8.26 5.39
C ALA A 86 5.89 7.72 4.92
N ILE A 87 5.92 6.52 4.32
CA ILE A 87 7.15 5.95 3.74
C ILE A 87 7.68 6.87 2.63
N MET A 88 6.82 7.35 1.75
CA MET A 88 7.22 8.26 0.67
C MET A 88 7.75 9.59 1.21
N GLN A 89 7.17 10.12 2.27
CA GLN A 89 7.67 11.33 2.93
C GLN A 89 9.10 11.13 3.45
N ASP A 90 9.37 9.99 4.08
CA ASP A 90 10.71 9.64 4.58
C ASP A 90 11.71 9.41 3.42
N ILE A 91 11.27 8.75 2.35
CA ILE A 91 12.08 8.57 1.14
C ILE A 91 12.47 9.92 0.53
N ARG A 92 11.52 10.84 0.38
CA ARG A 92 11.77 12.19 -0.15
C ARG A 92 12.65 13.03 0.77
N ALA A 93 12.56 12.81 2.08
CA ALA A 93 13.43 13.42 3.08
C ALA A 93 14.83 12.75 3.16
N ASN A 94 15.12 11.76 2.33
CA ASN A 94 16.34 10.95 2.35
C ASN A 94 16.61 10.29 3.71
N ALA A 95 15.56 9.91 4.42
CA ALA A 95 15.66 9.25 5.72
C ALA A 95 16.14 7.80 5.56
N GLN A 96 17.23 7.45 6.24
CA GLN A 96 17.77 6.09 6.20
C GLN A 96 17.09 5.18 7.26
N PRO A 97 16.85 3.90 6.94
CA PRO A 97 17.21 3.18 5.69
C PRO A 97 16.17 3.30 4.57
N LEU A 98 15.04 3.97 4.78
CA LEU A 98 13.87 3.97 3.88
C LEU A 98 14.19 4.58 2.50
N ALA A 99 15.09 5.56 2.44
CA ALA A 99 15.52 6.17 1.17
C ALA A 99 16.07 5.14 0.15
N ASN A 100 16.62 4.03 0.64
CA ASN A 100 17.21 2.98 -0.18
C ASN A 100 16.23 1.88 -0.62
N ILE A 101 14.94 1.99 -0.28
CA ILE A 101 13.95 1.01 -0.71
C ILE A 101 13.84 1.05 -2.24
N PRO A 102 14.04 -0.08 -2.93
CA PRO A 102 13.83 -0.17 -4.37
C PRO A 102 12.40 0.20 -4.73
N ARG A 103 12.22 0.94 -5.81
CA ARG A 103 10.91 1.39 -6.30
C ARG A 103 10.95 1.65 -7.79
N ILE A 104 9.79 1.61 -8.41
CA ILE A 104 9.61 2.02 -9.80
C ILE A 104 9.18 3.48 -9.78
N GLU A 105 9.79 4.29 -10.62
CA GLU A 105 9.41 5.68 -10.83
C GLU A 105 8.98 5.87 -12.29
N VAL A 106 7.84 6.53 -12.48
CA VAL A 106 7.33 6.95 -13.78
C VAL A 106 7.42 8.46 -13.87
N SER A 107 8.08 8.96 -14.90
CA SER A 107 8.25 10.38 -15.13
C SER A 107 7.47 10.82 -16.37
N TYR A 108 6.86 11.99 -16.28
CA TYR A 108 6.11 12.66 -17.34
C TYR A 108 6.66 14.05 -17.56
N ASP A 109 6.67 14.48 -18.79
CA ASP A 109 6.82 15.89 -19.14
C ASP A 109 5.57 16.67 -18.67
N ALA A 110 5.76 17.70 -17.85
CA ALA A 110 4.67 18.48 -17.28
C ALA A 110 3.82 19.17 -18.35
N GLY A 111 4.43 19.69 -19.41
CA GLY A 111 3.73 20.31 -20.54
C GLY A 111 2.79 19.33 -21.25
N ASN A 112 3.15 18.04 -21.33
CA ASN A 112 2.28 17.01 -21.91
C ASN A 112 1.10 16.63 -20.99
N VAL A 113 1.21 16.84 -19.68
CA VAL A 113 0.17 16.47 -18.72
C VAL A 113 -0.83 17.59 -18.50
N TYR A 114 -0.35 18.81 -18.30
CA TYR A 114 -1.23 19.96 -17.99
C TYR A 114 -1.55 20.81 -19.20
N GLY A 115 -0.80 20.65 -20.28
CA GLY A 115 -0.89 21.51 -21.47
C GLY A 115 -0.21 22.87 -21.28
N GLY A 116 0.11 23.55 -22.37
CA GLY A 116 0.71 24.89 -22.36
C GLY A 116 2.22 24.88 -22.15
N ASP A 117 2.72 26.00 -21.62
CA ASP A 117 4.16 26.27 -21.48
C ASP A 117 4.72 25.83 -20.12
N GLU A 118 4.08 24.86 -19.46
CA GLU A 118 4.55 24.32 -18.19
C GLU A 118 5.83 23.51 -18.40
N GLU A 119 6.93 24.01 -17.84
CA GLU A 119 8.21 23.33 -17.85
C GLU A 119 8.36 22.47 -16.58
N GLY A 120 8.93 21.28 -16.73
CA GLY A 120 9.27 20.42 -15.62
C GLY A 120 8.94 18.95 -15.85
N THR A 121 9.26 18.16 -14.86
CA THR A 121 8.99 16.72 -14.84
C THR A 121 8.10 16.39 -13.65
N LEU A 122 7.01 15.69 -13.93
CA LEU A 122 6.18 15.05 -12.91
C LEU A 122 6.63 13.62 -12.73
N SER A 123 6.80 13.17 -11.50
CA SER A 123 7.11 11.78 -11.24
C SER A 123 6.20 11.20 -10.15
N PHE A 124 5.91 9.91 -10.30
CA PHE A 124 5.17 9.10 -9.36
C PHE A 124 5.90 7.79 -9.15
N THR A 125 5.89 7.29 -7.94
CA THR A 125 6.43 5.98 -7.63
C THR A 125 5.32 4.94 -7.51
N ASP A 126 5.69 3.68 -7.61
CA ASP A 126 4.76 2.55 -7.39
C ASP A 126 4.09 2.59 -6.00
N LEU A 127 4.71 3.19 -4.99
CA LEU A 127 4.13 3.43 -3.66
C LEU A 127 2.98 4.46 -3.67
N GLU A 128 2.92 5.32 -4.67
CA GLU A 128 1.89 6.36 -4.82
C GLU A 128 0.76 5.92 -5.74
N LEU A 129 0.90 4.77 -6.41
CA LEU A 129 -0.04 4.28 -7.39
C LEU A 129 -0.92 3.15 -6.81
N PRO A 130 -2.26 3.21 -7.01
CA PRO A 130 -3.20 2.26 -6.39
C PRO A 130 -2.90 0.78 -6.70
N HIS A 131 -2.41 0.49 -7.89
CA HIS A 131 -2.11 -0.88 -8.34
C HIS A 131 -0.61 -1.18 -8.37
N ARG A 132 0.23 -0.28 -7.80
CA ARG A 132 1.69 -0.39 -7.70
C ARG A 132 2.32 -0.72 -9.05
N PHE A 133 3.21 -1.72 -9.14
CA PHE A 133 3.86 -2.05 -10.42
C PHE A 133 2.87 -2.43 -11.54
N ALA A 134 1.67 -2.86 -11.18
CA ALA A 134 0.62 -3.23 -12.14
C ALA A 134 -0.28 -2.06 -12.54
N ASP A 135 -0.01 -0.87 -12.03
CA ASP A 135 -0.77 0.34 -12.36
C ASP A 135 -0.64 0.72 -13.84
N GLY A 136 -1.69 1.35 -14.37
CA GLY A 136 -1.73 1.82 -15.75
C GLY A 136 -0.59 2.77 -16.11
N HIS A 137 -0.22 3.67 -15.18
CA HIS A 137 0.89 4.61 -15.38
C HIS A 137 2.21 3.88 -15.69
N ILE A 138 2.51 2.80 -15.00
CA ILE A 138 3.71 1.99 -15.25
C ILE A 138 3.54 1.13 -16.51
N ARG A 139 2.39 0.49 -16.66
CA ARG A 139 2.14 -0.45 -17.75
C ARG A 139 2.17 0.19 -19.14
N PHE A 140 1.70 1.42 -19.26
CA PHE A 140 1.71 2.19 -20.50
C PHE A 140 2.94 3.08 -20.64
N GLY A 141 3.81 3.12 -19.65
CA GLY A 141 5.11 3.74 -19.73
C GLY A 141 6.08 2.98 -20.62
N THR A 142 7.25 3.57 -20.85
CA THR A 142 8.35 2.95 -21.60
C THR A 142 9.57 2.78 -20.72
N ILE A 143 10.31 1.69 -20.93
CA ILE A 143 11.62 1.44 -20.33
C ILE A 143 12.59 1.36 -21.51
N GLU A 144 13.58 2.26 -21.57
CA GLU A 144 14.54 2.33 -22.65
C GLU A 144 13.89 2.41 -24.05
N GLY A 145 12.75 3.09 -24.15
CA GLY A 145 12.00 3.24 -25.40
C GLY A 145 11.11 2.06 -25.78
N VAL A 146 11.09 0.97 -25.00
CA VAL A 146 10.23 -0.19 -25.18
C VAL A 146 9.04 -0.09 -24.22
N LEU A 147 7.84 -0.44 -24.69
CA LEU A 147 6.65 -0.48 -23.82
C LEU A 147 6.93 -1.34 -22.58
N ALA A 148 6.64 -0.84 -21.39
CA ALA A 148 6.99 -1.51 -20.13
C ALA A 148 6.51 -2.96 -20.08
N THR A 149 5.29 -3.25 -20.56
CA THR A 149 4.74 -4.63 -20.59
C THR A 149 5.49 -5.58 -21.53
N GLU A 150 6.31 -5.07 -22.42
CA GLU A 150 7.14 -5.83 -23.35
C GLU A 150 8.58 -5.96 -22.86
N HIS A 151 8.99 -5.11 -21.92
CA HIS A 151 10.32 -5.12 -21.35
C HIS A 151 10.52 -6.31 -20.39
N GLU A 152 11.72 -6.90 -20.42
CA GLU A 152 12.02 -8.10 -19.62
C GLU A 152 11.88 -7.90 -18.11
N SER A 153 12.30 -6.73 -17.58
CA SER A 153 12.19 -6.43 -16.16
C SER A 153 10.74 -6.41 -15.68
N TYR A 154 9.82 -5.82 -16.45
CA TYR A 154 8.40 -5.83 -16.12
C TYR A 154 7.81 -7.25 -16.23
N ARG A 155 8.21 -8.02 -17.24
CA ARG A 155 7.78 -9.41 -17.37
C ARG A 155 8.24 -10.27 -16.20
N ALA A 156 9.45 -10.03 -15.68
CA ALA A 156 9.95 -10.70 -14.48
C ALA A 156 9.06 -10.41 -13.25
N LEU A 157 8.65 -9.16 -13.04
CA LEU A 157 7.70 -8.80 -11.98
C LEU A 157 6.36 -9.49 -12.15
N ARG A 158 5.81 -9.42 -13.36
CA ARG A 158 4.51 -10.03 -13.68
C ARG A 158 4.50 -11.56 -13.55
N ASN A 159 5.62 -12.20 -13.80
CA ASN A 159 5.77 -13.65 -13.72
C ASN A 159 6.21 -14.16 -12.36
N ALA A 160 6.47 -13.29 -11.39
CA ALA A 160 6.80 -13.68 -10.03
C ALA A 160 5.71 -14.58 -9.44
N THR A 161 6.13 -15.51 -8.61
CA THR A 161 5.26 -16.51 -7.96
C THR A 161 5.57 -16.56 -6.46
N PRO A 162 4.71 -17.13 -5.62
CA PRO A 162 5.03 -17.33 -4.21
C PRO A 162 6.31 -18.16 -3.96
N ALA A 163 6.74 -18.98 -4.93
CA ALA A 163 7.98 -19.73 -4.86
C ALA A 163 9.22 -18.91 -5.25
N ASP A 164 9.03 -17.84 -6.04
CA ASP A 164 10.11 -16.95 -6.45
C ASP A 164 9.61 -15.50 -6.54
N LEU A 165 9.94 -14.72 -5.53
CA LEU A 165 9.65 -13.30 -5.39
C LEU A 165 10.85 -12.41 -5.70
N SER A 166 11.96 -12.97 -6.20
CA SER A 166 13.23 -12.24 -6.36
C SER A 166 13.08 -10.95 -7.15
N ALA A 167 12.37 -10.97 -8.26
CA ALA A 167 12.13 -9.78 -9.09
C ALA A 167 11.34 -8.69 -8.32
N ILE A 168 10.31 -9.08 -7.57
CA ILE A 168 9.51 -8.14 -6.79
C ILE A 168 10.34 -7.56 -5.64
N LEU A 169 11.07 -8.38 -4.90
CA LEU A 169 11.87 -7.92 -3.76
C LEU A 169 13.02 -7.00 -4.19
N SER A 170 13.60 -7.23 -5.36
CA SER A 170 14.69 -6.38 -5.88
C SER A 170 14.22 -5.08 -6.52
N THR A 171 12.97 -4.99 -6.97
CA THR A 171 12.49 -3.84 -7.75
C THR A 171 11.39 -3.05 -7.05
N THR A 172 10.43 -3.74 -6.43
CA THR A 172 9.24 -3.14 -5.82
C THR A 172 8.81 -3.94 -4.57
N PRO A 173 9.64 -3.99 -3.51
CA PRO A 173 9.32 -4.75 -2.29
C PRO A 173 8.01 -4.27 -1.63
N ALA A 174 7.60 -3.03 -1.85
CA ALA A 174 6.30 -2.52 -1.44
C ALA A 174 5.15 -3.35 -2.00
N SER A 175 5.27 -3.86 -3.23
CA SER A 175 4.25 -4.72 -3.83
C SER A 175 4.15 -6.10 -3.15
N ALA A 176 5.26 -6.62 -2.59
CA ALA A 176 5.21 -7.83 -1.78
C ALA A 176 4.56 -7.59 -0.40
N LEU A 177 4.84 -6.43 0.21
CA LEU A 177 4.35 -6.08 1.54
C LEU A 177 2.87 -5.67 1.55
N PHE A 178 2.49 -4.80 0.62
CA PHE A 178 1.16 -4.17 0.57
C PHE A 178 0.23 -4.82 -0.45
N GLY A 179 0.73 -5.75 -1.24
CA GLY A 179 0.01 -6.39 -2.34
C GLY A 179 0.06 -5.56 -3.64
N ALA A 180 -0.17 -6.20 -4.75
CA ALA A 180 -0.38 -5.56 -6.05
C ALA A 180 -1.48 -6.31 -6.81
N TRP A 181 -2.27 -5.57 -7.58
CA TRP A 181 -3.37 -6.16 -8.34
C TRP A 181 -3.22 -5.89 -9.84
N ASP A 182 -2.94 -6.95 -10.58
CA ASP A 182 -2.93 -6.92 -12.06
C ASP A 182 -4.23 -7.53 -12.61
N ALA A 183 -5.18 -6.67 -12.98
CA ALA A 183 -6.47 -7.06 -13.56
C ALA A 183 -6.36 -7.87 -14.86
N HIS A 184 -5.20 -7.86 -15.52
CA HIS A 184 -4.95 -8.54 -16.79
C HIS A 184 -4.21 -9.87 -16.61
N ARG A 185 -3.84 -10.22 -15.41
CA ARG A 185 -3.17 -11.49 -15.12
C ARG A 185 -4.21 -12.62 -15.05
N LYS A 186 -4.04 -13.63 -15.91
CA LYS A 186 -4.93 -14.79 -15.96
C LYS A 186 -4.64 -15.85 -14.88
N VAL A 187 -3.47 -15.75 -14.25
CA VAL A 187 -3.02 -16.66 -13.18
C VAL A 187 -3.31 -16.02 -11.83
N ARG A 188 -3.44 -16.80 -10.77
CA ARG A 188 -3.62 -16.30 -9.39
C ARG A 188 -2.57 -15.24 -9.07
N GLN A 189 -3.02 -14.13 -8.53
CA GLN A 189 -2.16 -13.04 -8.09
C GLN A 189 -1.47 -13.40 -6.77
N LEU A 190 -0.39 -12.71 -6.49
CA LEU A 190 0.37 -12.85 -5.24
C LEU A 190 -0.41 -12.28 -4.07
#